data_ba67e38bd0222bff4fe6d292f6f3f33d
#
_entry.id   ba67e38bd0222bff4fe6d292f6f3f33d
#
_cell.length_a   1.000
_cell.length_b   1.000
_cell.length_c   1.000
_cell.angle_alpha   90.00
_cell.angle_beta   90.00
_cell.angle_gamma   90.00
#
_symmetry.space_group_name_H-M   'P 1'
#
loop_
_entity.id
_entity.type
_entity.pdbx_description
1 polymer ?
#
loop_
_entity_poly.entity_id
_entity_poly.type
_entity_poly.pdbx_seq_one_letter_code
_entity_poly.pdbx_strand_id
1 'polypeptide(L)'
;MDAFKKILLIDDDIELGKLLRDFLSHHQIDLEIASSGEDGIELLEQHQTSKNSSLDLLILDIMLPGMSGLEVLKKIRKENNIPIIMLTASGEDHDRILGLELGADDYLPKPFNSQELVARIKAILRRSYNNHNASNDKFGDIRISQENRKAYYNDKNLNLTGTEFEILCCLTVSQGKTVSKDKLSQEALGRQFIPYDRSIDTHISNLRAKLKDKGAPNDLIYSKRGIGYALIKD
;
A
#
# COMPACT_ATOMS: atom_id res chain seq x y z
N MET A 1 11.43 23.94 1.74
CA MET A 1 9.95 23.86 1.92
C MET A 1 9.55 22.52 1.37
N ASP A 2 9.04 21.63 2.21
CA ASP A 2 8.52 20.36 1.73
C ASP A 2 7.29 20.64 0.85
N ALA A 3 7.29 20.07 -0.36
CA ALA A 3 6.18 20.24 -1.29
C ALA A 3 4.91 19.61 -0.70
N PHE A 4 3.75 20.24 -0.94
CA PHE A 4 2.46 19.66 -0.59
C PHE A 4 2.30 18.29 -1.24
N LYS A 5 1.81 17.33 -0.46
CA LYS A 5 1.48 15.99 -0.96
C LYS A 5 0.13 16.01 -1.65
N LYS A 6 0.06 15.50 -2.86
CA LYS A 6 -1.18 15.47 -3.64
C LYS A 6 -1.87 14.13 -3.48
N ILE A 7 -3.08 14.16 -2.95
CA ILE A 7 -3.89 12.97 -2.72
C ILE A 7 -5.22 13.10 -3.45
N LEU A 8 -5.67 12.03 -4.10
CA LEU A 8 -7.01 11.95 -4.67
C LEU A 8 -7.89 11.11 -3.76
N LEU A 9 -9.02 11.67 -3.33
CA LEU A 9 -10.12 10.96 -2.67
C LEU A 9 -11.18 10.62 -3.71
N ILE A 10 -11.59 9.36 -3.77
CA ILE A 10 -12.72 8.89 -4.57
C ILE A 10 -13.79 8.40 -3.59
N ASP A 11 -14.81 9.23 -3.36
CA ASP A 11 -15.86 9.02 -2.37
C ASP A 11 -17.09 9.85 -2.78
N ASP A 12 -18.28 9.29 -2.78
CA ASP A 12 -19.52 9.99 -3.15
C ASP A 12 -20.05 10.91 -2.02
N ASP A 13 -19.52 10.78 -0.81
CA ASP A 13 -19.81 11.69 0.32
C ASP A 13 -19.03 13.01 0.16
N ILE A 14 -19.66 13.97 -0.55
CA ILE A 14 -19.09 15.29 -0.82
C ILE A 14 -18.80 16.05 0.48
N GLU A 15 -19.63 15.90 1.51
CA GLU A 15 -19.45 16.61 2.78
C GLU A 15 -18.24 16.05 3.54
N LEU A 16 -18.07 14.73 3.60
CA LEU A 16 -16.86 14.11 4.12
C LEU A 16 -15.62 14.60 3.36
N GLY A 17 -15.70 14.66 2.03
CA GLY A 17 -14.61 15.14 1.19
C GLY A 17 -14.18 16.57 1.52
N LYS A 18 -15.14 17.50 1.71
CA LYS A 18 -14.86 18.89 2.11
C LYS A 18 -14.21 18.95 3.48
N LEU A 19 -14.75 18.26 4.48
CA LEU A 19 -14.21 18.21 5.84
C LEU A 19 -12.77 17.66 5.85
N LEU A 20 -12.52 16.60 5.08
CA LEU A 20 -11.17 16.04 4.95
C LEU A 20 -10.21 16.98 4.24
N ARG A 21 -10.64 17.69 3.20
CA ARG A 21 -9.81 18.67 2.50
C ARG A 21 -9.32 19.76 3.45
N ASP A 22 -10.23 20.36 4.22
CA ASP A 22 -9.89 21.39 5.20
C ASP A 22 -8.92 20.84 6.26
N PHE A 23 -9.21 19.68 6.81
CA PHE A 23 -8.37 19.06 7.83
C PHE A 23 -6.97 18.70 7.31
N LEU A 24 -6.88 18.09 6.12
CA LEU A 24 -5.62 17.63 5.52
C LEU A 24 -4.73 18.79 5.07
N SER A 25 -5.33 19.96 4.71
CA SER A 25 -4.57 21.16 4.36
C SER A 25 -3.64 21.63 5.48
N HIS A 26 -4.05 21.50 6.75
CA HIS A 26 -3.23 21.79 7.93
C HIS A 26 -2.05 20.82 8.10
N HIS A 27 -2.05 19.72 7.39
CA HIS A 27 -0.98 18.71 7.38
C HIS A 27 -0.13 18.71 6.11
N GLN A 28 -0.20 19.81 5.31
CA GLN A 28 0.52 19.97 4.03
C GLN A 28 0.12 18.90 3.00
N ILE A 29 -1.16 18.52 3.00
CA ILE A 29 -1.77 17.61 2.06
C ILE A 29 -2.80 18.37 1.25
N ASP A 30 -2.64 18.33 -0.08
CA ASP A 30 -3.60 18.85 -1.05
C ASP A 30 -4.51 17.70 -1.48
N LEU A 31 -5.83 17.82 -1.20
CA LEU A 31 -6.83 16.80 -1.48
C LEU A 31 -7.68 17.18 -2.67
N GLU A 32 -7.57 16.43 -3.73
CA GLU A 32 -8.52 16.44 -4.86
C GLU A 32 -9.62 15.41 -4.61
N ILE A 33 -10.84 15.67 -5.06
CA ILE A 33 -12.02 14.85 -4.77
C ILE A 33 -12.72 14.48 -6.07
N ALA A 34 -12.99 13.19 -6.25
CA ALA A 34 -13.87 12.64 -7.26
C ALA A 34 -15.08 11.98 -6.58
N SER A 35 -16.28 12.18 -7.11
CA SER A 35 -17.53 11.66 -6.56
C SER A 35 -17.99 10.33 -7.18
N SER A 36 -17.24 9.81 -8.14
CA SER A 36 -17.50 8.52 -8.78
C SER A 36 -16.20 7.80 -9.12
N GLY A 37 -16.29 6.49 -9.33
CA GLY A 37 -15.14 5.69 -9.75
C GLY A 37 -14.60 6.09 -11.11
N GLU A 38 -15.50 6.45 -12.03
CA GLU A 38 -15.18 6.89 -13.38
C GLU A 38 -14.41 8.20 -13.38
N ASP A 39 -14.90 9.24 -12.66
CA ASP A 39 -14.23 10.52 -12.53
C ASP A 39 -12.85 10.35 -11.87
N GLY A 40 -12.76 9.48 -10.87
CA GLY A 40 -11.51 9.19 -10.18
C GLY A 40 -10.45 8.58 -11.09
N ILE A 41 -10.83 7.66 -11.98
CA ILE A 41 -9.92 7.07 -12.97
C ILE A 41 -9.48 8.14 -13.97
N GLU A 42 -10.41 8.95 -14.48
CA GLU A 42 -10.09 10.02 -15.43
C GLU A 42 -9.09 11.03 -14.84
N LEU A 43 -9.31 11.48 -13.60
CA LEU A 43 -8.38 12.36 -12.89
C LEU A 43 -7.00 11.73 -12.72
N LEU A 44 -6.94 10.45 -12.35
CA LEU A 44 -5.67 9.73 -12.23
C LEU A 44 -4.91 9.70 -13.56
N GLU A 45 -5.57 9.44 -14.68
CA GLU A 45 -4.98 9.43 -16.02
C GLU A 45 -4.47 10.82 -16.43
N GLN A 46 -5.24 11.88 -16.12
CA GLN A 46 -4.83 13.27 -16.36
C GLN A 46 -3.53 13.61 -15.60
N HIS A 47 -3.43 13.18 -14.34
CA HIS A 47 -2.20 13.39 -13.55
C HIS A 47 -1.00 12.60 -14.08
N GLN A 48 -1.21 11.40 -14.65
CA GLN A 48 -0.13 10.60 -15.23
C GLN A 48 0.43 11.20 -16.52
N THR A 49 -0.41 11.85 -17.32
CA THR A 49 0.00 12.49 -18.57
C THR A 49 0.63 13.87 -18.36
N SER A 50 0.39 14.49 -17.21
CA SER A 50 0.90 15.81 -16.85
C SER A 50 2.32 15.74 -16.28
N LYS A 51 3.31 16.40 -16.95
CA LYS A 51 4.71 16.41 -16.50
C LYS A 51 4.96 17.03 -15.12
N ASN A 52 4.03 17.84 -14.62
CA ASN A 52 4.22 18.63 -13.40
C ASN A 52 3.25 18.28 -12.27
N SER A 53 2.47 17.23 -12.39
CA SER A 53 1.43 16.89 -11.40
C SER A 53 1.32 15.39 -11.24
N SER A 54 2.04 14.82 -10.28
CA SER A 54 1.87 13.41 -9.90
C SER A 54 1.09 13.32 -8.59
N LEU A 55 0.15 12.40 -8.51
CA LEU A 55 -0.50 12.02 -7.26
C LEU A 55 0.46 11.15 -6.43
N ASP A 56 0.49 11.40 -5.13
CA ASP A 56 1.31 10.64 -4.18
C ASP A 56 0.56 9.43 -3.59
N LEU A 57 -0.79 9.50 -3.49
CA LEU A 57 -1.63 8.47 -2.89
C LEU A 57 -3.09 8.62 -3.33
N LEU A 58 -3.82 7.52 -3.32
CA LEU A 58 -5.28 7.48 -3.47
C LEU A 58 -5.95 7.07 -2.16
N ILE A 59 -7.10 7.67 -1.85
CA ILE A 59 -8.05 7.20 -0.86
C ILE A 59 -9.30 6.80 -1.63
N LEU A 60 -9.78 5.58 -1.46
CA LEU A 60 -10.81 4.99 -2.31
C LEU A 60 -11.90 4.35 -1.46
N ASP A 61 -13.12 4.87 -1.55
CA ASP A 61 -14.27 4.20 -0.94
C ASP A 61 -14.64 2.93 -1.72
N ILE A 62 -15.00 1.88 -1.00
CA ILE A 62 -15.54 0.65 -1.58
C ILE A 62 -16.95 0.88 -2.12
N MET A 63 -17.77 1.61 -1.37
CA MET A 63 -19.20 1.78 -1.61
C MET A 63 -19.46 3.00 -2.52
N LEU A 64 -19.03 2.91 -3.77
CA LEU A 64 -19.28 3.96 -4.76
C LEU A 64 -20.54 3.64 -5.61
N PRO A 65 -21.30 4.65 -6.03
CA PRO A 65 -22.39 4.45 -7.01
C PRO A 65 -21.82 4.06 -8.39
N GLY A 66 -22.49 3.17 -9.10
CA GLY A 66 -22.06 2.69 -10.40
C GLY A 66 -20.91 1.68 -10.29
N MET A 67 -19.67 2.10 -10.57
CA MET A 67 -18.50 1.25 -10.46
C MET A 67 -18.02 1.19 -9.00
N SER A 68 -18.02 0.00 -8.40
CA SER A 68 -17.53 -0.20 -7.03
C SER A 68 -16.05 0.15 -6.87
N GLY A 69 -15.63 0.57 -5.67
CA GLY A 69 -14.21 0.85 -5.39
C GLY A 69 -13.29 -0.36 -5.61
N LEU A 70 -13.78 -1.57 -5.45
CA LEU A 70 -13.00 -2.78 -5.76
C LEU A 70 -12.76 -2.94 -7.28
N GLU A 71 -13.72 -2.55 -8.11
CA GLU A 71 -13.55 -2.55 -9.56
C GLU A 71 -12.61 -1.44 -10.02
N VAL A 72 -12.69 -0.25 -9.37
CA VAL A 72 -11.74 0.86 -9.56
C VAL A 72 -10.33 0.40 -9.21
N LEU A 73 -10.13 -0.22 -8.04
CA LEU A 73 -8.85 -0.77 -7.61
C LEU A 73 -8.28 -1.76 -8.63
N LYS A 74 -9.09 -2.71 -9.11
CA LYS A 74 -8.68 -3.67 -10.15
C LYS A 74 -8.21 -3.00 -11.44
N LYS A 75 -8.91 -1.94 -11.88
CA LYS A 75 -8.52 -1.20 -13.08
C LYS A 75 -7.20 -0.49 -12.87
N ILE A 76 -7.04 0.24 -11.77
CA ILE A 76 -5.81 0.98 -11.45
C ILE A 76 -4.61 0.02 -11.36
N ARG A 77 -4.75 -1.12 -10.70
CA ARG A 77 -3.64 -2.06 -10.47
C ARG A 77 -3.14 -2.79 -11.72
N LYS A 78 -3.86 -2.71 -12.84
CA LYS A 78 -3.34 -3.21 -14.13
C LYS A 78 -2.15 -2.41 -14.63
N GLU A 79 -2.11 -1.10 -14.34
CA GLU A 79 -1.16 -0.17 -14.96
C GLU A 79 -0.39 0.67 -13.94
N ASN A 80 -0.86 0.76 -12.69
CA ASN A 80 -0.33 1.68 -11.70
C ASN A 80 -0.22 1.04 -10.30
N ASN A 81 0.93 1.27 -9.67
CA ASN A 81 1.20 0.85 -8.29
C ASN A 81 1.17 2.04 -7.30
N ILE A 82 0.45 3.12 -7.62
CA ILE A 82 0.24 4.22 -6.69
C ILE A 82 -0.31 3.69 -5.37
N PRO A 83 0.17 4.17 -4.21
CA PRO A 83 -0.37 3.74 -2.92
C PRO A 83 -1.88 3.99 -2.81
N ILE A 84 -2.64 3.01 -2.32
CA ILE A 84 -4.10 3.11 -2.15
C ILE A 84 -4.49 2.71 -0.73
N ILE A 85 -5.22 3.60 -0.05
CA ILE A 85 -5.94 3.31 1.20
C ILE A 85 -7.42 3.11 0.84
N MET A 86 -7.97 1.92 1.18
CA MET A 86 -9.40 1.67 1.00
C MET A 86 -10.19 2.18 2.21
N LEU A 87 -11.29 2.89 1.97
CA LEU A 87 -12.30 3.16 2.99
C LEU A 87 -13.36 2.06 2.93
N THR A 88 -13.67 1.46 4.08
CA THR A 88 -14.60 0.32 4.15
C THR A 88 -15.71 0.59 5.15
N ALA A 89 -16.89 0.00 4.96
CA ALA A 89 -17.91 -0.01 5.98
C ALA A 89 -17.44 -0.83 7.20
N SER A 90 -17.85 -0.40 8.39
CA SER A 90 -17.53 -1.13 9.64
C SER A 90 -18.20 -2.50 9.65
N GLY A 91 -17.40 -3.55 9.92
CA GLY A 91 -17.90 -4.94 10.05
C GLY A 91 -17.81 -5.81 8.80
N GLU A 92 -17.36 -5.28 7.67
CA GLU A 92 -17.19 -6.05 6.43
C GLU A 92 -15.75 -6.57 6.28
N ASP A 93 -15.39 -7.56 7.10
CA ASP A 93 -14.07 -8.21 7.03
C ASP A 93 -13.77 -8.80 5.66
N HIS A 94 -14.80 -9.22 4.92
CA HIS A 94 -14.64 -9.79 3.58
C HIS A 94 -14.12 -8.77 2.59
N ASP A 95 -14.72 -7.59 2.51
CA ASP A 95 -14.33 -6.52 1.57
C ASP A 95 -12.95 -5.96 1.90
N ARG A 96 -12.61 -5.89 3.19
CA ARG A 96 -11.28 -5.54 3.65
C ARG A 96 -10.21 -6.50 3.12
N ILE A 97 -10.44 -7.81 3.30
CA ILE A 97 -9.51 -8.85 2.83
C ILE A 97 -9.42 -8.80 1.31
N LEU A 98 -10.55 -8.71 0.62
CA LEU A 98 -10.60 -8.65 -0.84
C LEU A 98 -9.86 -7.43 -1.39
N GLY A 99 -10.03 -6.24 -0.79
CA GLY A 99 -9.29 -5.03 -1.18
C GLY A 99 -7.77 -5.21 -1.07
N LEU A 100 -7.30 -5.81 0.03
CA LEU A 100 -5.88 -6.11 0.22
C LEU A 100 -5.37 -7.17 -0.77
N GLU A 101 -6.16 -8.22 -1.05
CA GLU A 101 -5.83 -9.25 -2.06
C GLU A 101 -5.73 -8.65 -3.47
N LEU A 102 -6.57 -7.66 -3.77
CA LEU A 102 -6.54 -6.92 -5.04
C LEU A 102 -5.40 -5.89 -5.11
N GLY A 103 -4.64 -5.70 -4.04
CA GLY A 103 -3.43 -4.88 -4.01
C GLY A 103 -3.60 -3.50 -3.41
N ALA A 104 -4.61 -3.24 -2.57
CA ALA A 104 -4.62 -2.07 -1.70
C ALA A 104 -3.42 -2.10 -0.73
N ASP A 105 -2.90 -0.95 -0.35
CA ASP A 105 -1.76 -0.84 0.57
C ASP A 105 -2.20 -0.86 2.04
N ASP A 106 -3.35 -0.29 2.36
CA ASP A 106 -3.97 -0.33 3.68
C ASP A 106 -5.49 -0.15 3.55
N TYR A 107 -6.20 -0.27 4.66
CA TYR A 107 -7.64 0.00 4.75
C TYR A 107 -7.95 0.78 6.02
N LEU A 108 -9.07 1.52 6.01
CA LEU A 108 -9.56 2.28 7.14
C LEU A 108 -11.10 2.16 7.23
N PRO A 109 -11.66 1.54 8.29
CA PRO A 109 -13.10 1.39 8.41
C PRO A 109 -13.79 2.72 8.76
N LYS A 110 -14.92 3.00 8.12
CA LYS A 110 -15.83 4.09 8.46
C LYS A 110 -16.76 3.67 9.64
N PRO A 111 -17.03 4.53 10.65
CA PRO A 111 -16.48 5.87 10.82
C PRO A 111 -15.04 5.84 11.36
N PHE A 112 -14.18 6.74 10.89
CA PHE A 112 -12.79 6.83 11.28
C PHE A 112 -12.43 8.19 11.90
N ASN A 113 -11.33 8.23 12.63
CA ASN A 113 -10.75 9.47 13.12
C ASN A 113 -9.85 10.06 12.04
N SER A 114 -10.02 11.35 11.70
CA SER A 114 -9.20 12.03 10.70
C SER A 114 -7.70 12.03 11.05
N GLN A 115 -7.34 12.03 12.34
CA GLN A 115 -5.93 11.89 12.76
C GLN A 115 -5.37 10.50 12.45
N GLU A 116 -6.19 9.44 12.53
CA GLU A 116 -5.78 8.10 12.13
C GLU A 116 -5.51 8.05 10.62
N LEU A 117 -6.39 8.64 9.81
CA LEU A 117 -6.17 8.75 8.36
C LEU A 117 -4.85 9.46 8.05
N VAL A 118 -4.57 10.62 8.69
CA VAL A 118 -3.30 11.34 8.53
C VAL A 118 -2.10 10.49 8.93
N ALA A 119 -2.19 9.73 10.02
CA ALA A 119 -1.11 8.86 10.46
C ALA A 119 -0.80 7.77 9.41
N ARG A 120 -1.84 7.15 8.83
CA ARG A 120 -1.71 6.14 7.75
C ARG A 120 -1.13 6.74 6.47
N ILE A 121 -1.65 7.88 6.03
CA ILE A 121 -1.11 8.62 4.87
C ILE A 121 0.38 8.90 5.07
N LYS A 122 0.75 9.52 6.21
CA LYS A 122 2.15 9.84 6.52
C LYS A 122 3.02 8.60 6.59
N ALA A 123 2.53 7.49 7.15
CA ALA A 123 3.26 6.24 7.20
C ALA A 123 3.55 5.69 5.81
N ILE A 124 2.57 5.69 4.91
CA ILE A 124 2.72 5.24 3.53
C ILE A 124 3.67 6.17 2.76
N LEU A 125 3.50 7.49 2.86
CA LEU A 125 4.32 8.45 2.14
C LEU A 125 5.76 8.55 2.67
N ARG A 126 5.98 8.41 4.00
CA ARG A 126 7.32 8.40 4.60
C ARG A 126 8.22 7.33 4.00
N ARG A 127 7.68 6.19 3.64
CA ARG A 127 8.40 5.08 2.97
C ARG A 127 8.95 5.50 1.62
N SER A 128 8.26 6.42 0.93
CA SER A 128 8.72 6.97 -0.36
C SER A 128 9.93 7.89 -0.21
N TYR A 129 10.24 8.39 1.01
CA TYR A 129 11.28 9.37 1.27
C TYR A 129 12.40 8.92 2.21
N ASN A 130 12.20 7.84 2.99
CA ASN A 130 13.28 7.31 3.79
C ASN A 130 14.31 6.63 2.88
N ASN A 131 15.30 7.42 2.45
CA ASN A 131 16.60 6.92 2.03
C ASN A 131 17.27 6.22 3.22
N HIS A 132 16.87 4.99 3.52
CA HIS A 132 17.82 4.08 4.14
C HIS A 132 18.98 4.02 3.17
N ASN A 133 20.18 4.43 3.64
CA ASN A 133 21.44 4.47 2.88
C ASN A 133 21.39 3.53 1.69
N ALA A 134 21.61 4.05 0.48
CA ALA A 134 21.42 3.37 -0.80
C ALA A 134 22.17 2.03 -0.84
N SER A 135 21.70 1.05 -0.08
CA SER A 135 22.18 -0.31 -0.05
C SER A 135 21.32 -1.12 -1.03
N ASN A 136 21.97 -1.68 -2.02
CA ASN A 136 21.36 -2.75 -2.80
C ASN A 136 21.31 -3.99 -1.90
N ASP A 137 20.25 -4.12 -1.10
CA ASP A 137 20.08 -5.27 -0.24
C ASP A 137 19.82 -6.51 -1.09
N LYS A 138 20.54 -7.59 -0.80
CA LYS A 138 20.43 -8.85 -1.52
C LYS A 138 20.23 -10.01 -0.55
N PHE A 139 19.35 -10.93 -0.93
CA PHE A 139 19.17 -12.20 -0.24
C PHE A 139 18.88 -13.31 -1.26
N GLY A 140 19.85 -14.22 -1.46
CA GLY A 140 19.76 -15.20 -2.53
C GLY A 140 19.56 -14.50 -3.88
N ASP A 141 18.51 -14.89 -4.59
CA ASP A 141 18.11 -14.33 -5.88
C ASP A 141 17.25 -13.07 -5.79
N ILE A 142 16.90 -12.64 -4.57
CA ILE A 142 16.17 -11.39 -4.34
C ILE A 142 17.17 -10.23 -4.37
N ARG A 143 16.87 -9.18 -5.14
CA ARG A 143 17.60 -7.92 -5.16
C ARG A 143 16.64 -6.75 -4.95
N ILE A 144 16.96 -5.89 -4.00
CA ILE A 144 16.21 -4.66 -3.66
C ILE A 144 16.97 -3.45 -4.20
N SER A 145 16.28 -2.59 -4.93
CA SER A 145 16.76 -1.25 -5.31
C SER A 145 15.97 -0.22 -4.52
N GLN A 146 16.56 0.29 -3.44
CA GLN A 146 15.94 1.30 -2.58
C GLN A 146 15.70 2.62 -3.35
N GLU A 147 16.64 3.03 -4.18
CA GLU A 147 16.56 4.26 -4.97
C GLU A 147 15.32 4.32 -5.86
N ASN A 148 15.03 3.22 -6.56
CA ASN A 148 13.92 3.15 -7.49
C ASN A 148 12.68 2.46 -6.90
N ARG A 149 12.72 2.05 -5.62
CA ARG A 149 11.68 1.27 -4.94
C ARG A 149 11.22 0.05 -5.75
N LYS A 150 12.19 -0.67 -6.31
CA LYS A 150 11.94 -1.87 -7.11
C LYS A 150 12.61 -3.09 -6.48
N ALA A 151 11.93 -4.20 -6.57
CA ALA A 151 12.44 -5.50 -6.14
C ALA A 151 12.44 -6.47 -7.31
N TYR A 152 13.45 -7.32 -7.33
CA TYR A 152 13.68 -8.28 -8.42
C TYR A 152 13.90 -9.67 -7.83
N TYR A 153 13.45 -10.68 -8.55
CA TYR A 153 13.82 -12.07 -8.34
C TYR A 153 14.43 -12.62 -9.65
N ASN A 154 15.66 -13.10 -9.61
CA ASN A 154 16.43 -13.50 -10.82
C ASN A 154 16.35 -12.43 -11.91
N ASP A 155 16.63 -11.16 -11.55
CA ASP A 155 16.58 -9.96 -12.39
C ASP A 155 15.22 -9.62 -13.02
N LYS A 156 14.15 -10.39 -12.71
CA LYS A 156 12.79 -10.09 -13.14
C LYS A 156 12.12 -9.18 -12.11
N ASN A 157 11.55 -8.06 -12.55
CA ASN A 157 10.82 -7.13 -11.68
C ASN A 157 9.58 -7.80 -11.08
N LEU A 158 9.41 -7.67 -9.76
CA LEU A 158 8.30 -8.25 -9.00
C LEU A 158 7.02 -7.41 -9.06
N ASN A 159 7.08 -6.15 -9.52
CA ASN A 159 5.95 -5.21 -9.58
C ASN A 159 5.17 -5.13 -8.26
N LEU A 160 5.89 -4.88 -7.17
CA LEU A 160 5.31 -4.81 -5.84
C LEU A 160 4.55 -3.51 -5.61
N THR A 161 3.49 -3.58 -4.79
CA THR A 161 2.89 -2.38 -4.17
C THR A 161 3.85 -1.80 -3.13
N GLY A 162 3.56 -0.57 -2.66
CA GLY A 162 4.41 0.07 -1.64
C GLY A 162 4.57 -0.77 -0.38
N THR A 163 3.48 -1.33 0.12
CA THR A 163 3.48 -2.15 1.35
C THR A 163 4.19 -3.49 1.15
N GLU A 164 3.97 -4.17 0.03
CA GLU A 164 4.68 -5.40 -0.31
C GLU A 164 6.18 -5.20 -0.42
N PHE A 165 6.60 -4.06 -1.02
CA PHE A 165 8.01 -3.68 -1.11
C PHE A 165 8.64 -3.53 0.27
N GLU A 166 8.00 -2.79 1.19
CA GLU A 166 8.52 -2.61 2.56
C GLU A 166 8.61 -3.94 3.33
N ILE A 167 7.60 -4.79 3.20
CA ILE A 167 7.65 -6.13 3.81
C ILE A 167 8.85 -6.91 3.28
N LEU A 168 9.07 -6.92 1.97
CA LEU A 168 10.21 -7.63 1.38
C LEU A 168 11.54 -7.04 1.82
N CYS A 169 11.66 -5.71 1.93
CA CYS A 169 12.84 -5.04 2.49
C CYS A 169 13.13 -5.51 3.92
N CYS A 170 12.12 -5.49 4.81
CA CYS A 170 12.27 -5.95 6.18
C CYS A 170 12.77 -7.39 6.27
N LEU A 171 12.21 -8.27 5.44
CA LEU A 171 12.61 -9.68 5.39
C LEU A 171 14.04 -9.84 4.85
N THR A 172 14.40 -9.09 3.79
CA THR A 172 15.73 -9.14 3.17
C THR A 172 16.82 -8.65 4.14
N VAL A 173 16.61 -7.52 4.80
CA VAL A 173 17.54 -6.97 5.81
C VAL A 173 17.70 -7.91 7.00
N SER A 174 16.68 -8.68 7.34
CA SER A 174 16.72 -9.63 8.46
C SER A 174 17.55 -10.89 8.16
N GLN A 175 18.02 -11.08 6.92
CA GLN A 175 18.97 -12.14 6.52
C GLN A 175 18.58 -13.53 7.03
N GLY A 176 17.32 -13.94 6.81
CA GLY A 176 16.80 -15.25 7.23
C GLY A 176 16.31 -15.32 8.68
N LYS A 177 16.50 -14.29 9.49
CA LYS A 177 15.92 -14.22 10.83
C LYS A 177 14.43 -13.93 10.75
N THR A 178 13.65 -14.52 11.66
CA THR A 178 12.20 -14.29 11.73
C THR A 178 11.91 -12.85 12.13
N VAL A 179 11.09 -12.18 11.34
CA VAL A 179 10.53 -10.86 11.63
C VAL A 179 9.12 -11.04 12.18
N SER A 180 8.82 -10.45 13.34
CA SER A 180 7.49 -10.55 13.96
C SER A 180 6.44 -9.79 13.14
N LYS A 181 5.16 -10.22 13.27
CA LYS A 181 4.05 -9.49 12.64
C LYS A 181 3.94 -8.06 13.14
N ASP A 182 4.22 -7.82 14.41
CA ASP A 182 4.23 -6.48 14.99
C ASP A 182 5.29 -5.58 14.31
N LYS A 183 6.52 -6.08 14.19
CA LYS A 183 7.57 -5.33 13.47
C LYS A 183 7.20 -5.09 12.01
N LEU A 184 6.65 -6.07 11.29
CA LEU A 184 6.20 -5.90 9.92
C LEU A 184 5.06 -4.86 9.84
N SER A 185 4.11 -4.88 10.79
CA SER A 185 3.04 -3.89 10.85
C SER A 185 3.57 -2.47 11.07
N GLN A 186 4.49 -2.29 12.01
CA GLN A 186 5.10 -0.98 12.28
C GLN A 186 5.88 -0.45 11.08
N GLU A 187 6.72 -1.30 10.49
CA GLU A 187 7.58 -0.90 9.35
C GLU A 187 6.77 -0.76 8.06
N ALA A 188 5.89 -1.70 7.75
CA ALA A 188 5.17 -1.74 6.48
C ALA A 188 3.76 -1.14 6.50
N LEU A 189 3.10 -0.93 7.63
CA LEU A 189 1.78 -0.27 7.74
C LEU A 189 1.83 1.01 8.58
N GLY A 190 2.94 1.25 9.32
CA GLY A 190 3.09 2.43 10.18
C GLY A 190 2.17 2.43 11.40
N ARG A 191 1.67 1.28 11.79
CA ARG A 191 0.74 1.09 12.91
C ARG A 191 1.07 -0.16 13.72
N GLN A 192 0.60 -0.20 14.95
CA GLN A 192 0.72 -1.38 15.79
C GLN A 192 -0.08 -2.56 15.21
N PHE A 193 0.43 -3.76 15.41
CA PHE A 193 -0.29 -4.98 15.07
C PHE A 193 -1.47 -5.16 16.01
N ILE A 194 -2.65 -5.37 15.45
CA ILE A 194 -3.88 -5.65 16.18
C ILE A 194 -4.18 -7.15 16.01
N PRO A 195 -4.43 -7.91 17.09
CA PRO A 195 -4.91 -9.28 16.99
C PRO A 195 -6.11 -9.39 16.03
N TYR A 196 -6.12 -10.43 15.19
CA TYR A 196 -7.13 -10.66 14.13
C TYR A 196 -6.99 -9.77 12.88
N ASP A 197 -6.10 -8.76 12.87
CA ASP A 197 -5.77 -8.04 11.65
C ASP A 197 -4.94 -8.94 10.71
N ARG A 198 -5.52 -9.25 9.55
CA ARG A 198 -4.90 -10.12 8.54
C ARG A 198 -4.10 -9.36 7.47
N SER A 199 -3.94 -8.04 7.60
CA SER A 199 -3.28 -7.24 6.56
C SER A 199 -1.89 -7.76 6.20
N ILE A 200 -1.04 -8.02 7.19
CA ILE A 200 0.30 -8.57 6.95
C ILE A 200 0.23 -9.95 6.29
N ASP A 201 -0.70 -10.82 6.73
CA ASP A 201 -0.85 -12.17 6.17
C ASP A 201 -1.28 -12.09 4.68
N THR A 202 -2.18 -11.18 4.34
CA THR A 202 -2.65 -10.95 2.97
C THR A 202 -1.53 -10.40 2.08
N HIS A 203 -0.80 -9.38 2.53
CA HIS A 203 0.36 -8.86 1.77
C HIS A 203 1.45 -9.93 1.57
N ILE A 204 1.71 -10.78 2.58
CA ILE A 204 2.63 -11.92 2.42
C ILE A 204 2.11 -12.93 1.39
N SER A 205 0.80 -13.19 1.36
CA SER A 205 0.19 -14.06 0.35
C SER A 205 0.39 -13.52 -1.06
N ASN A 206 0.10 -12.21 -1.26
CA ASN A 206 0.31 -11.54 -2.54
C ASN A 206 1.79 -11.54 -2.95
N LEU A 207 2.68 -11.27 -2.01
CA LEU A 207 4.13 -11.29 -2.26
C LEU A 207 4.61 -12.68 -2.68
N ARG A 208 4.14 -13.75 -2.03
CA ARG A 208 4.42 -15.14 -2.44
C ARG A 208 3.92 -15.44 -3.85
N ALA A 209 2.71 -14.99 -4.20
CA ALA A 209 2.16 -15.18 -5.53
C ALA A 209 3.02 -14.49 -6.60
N LYS A 210 3.46 -13.25 -6.36
CA LYS A 210 4.33 -12.50 -7.27
C LYS A 210 5.73 -13.12 -7.40
N LEU A 211 6.31 -13.61 -6.30
CA LEU A 211 7.58 -14.34 -6.31
C LEU A 211 7.47 -15.63 -7.10
N LYS A 212 6.41 -16.41 -6.86
CA LYS A 212 6.15 -17.67 -7.59
C LYS A 212 5.98 -17.45 -9.09
N ASP A 213 5.28 -16.38 -9.51
CA ASP A 213 5.14 -16.00 -10.92
C ASP A 213 6.50 -15.74 -11.60
N LYS A 214 7.51 -15.32 -10.84
CA LYS A 214 8.88 -15.11 -11.33
C LYS A 214 9.79 -16.32 -11.19
N GLY A 215 9.26 -17.44 -10.67
CA GLY A 215 9.95 -18.73 -10.56
C GLY A 215 10.58 -19.00 -9.19
N ALA A 216 10.21 -18.26 -8.15
CA ALA A 216 10.68 -18.50 -6.80
C ALA A 216 10.07 -19.77 -6.19
N PRO A 217 10.80 -20.49 -5.31
CA PRO A 217 10.26 -21.60 -4.52
C PRO A 217 9.06 -21.17 -3.67
N ASN A 218 8.09 -22.08 -3.46
CA ASN A 218 6.89 -21.77 -2.68
C ASN A 218 7.18 -21.47 -1.20
N ASP A 219 8.28 -21.95 -0.68
CA ASP A 219 8.72 -21.84 0.71
C ASP A 219 9.75 -20.73 0.95
N LEU A 220 10.14 -19.99 -0.08
CA LEU A 220 11.10 -18.88 0.04
C LEU A 220 10.73 -17.91 1.16
N ILE A 221 9.43 -17.62 1.37
CA ILE A 221 8.94 -16.92 2.56
C ILE A 221 8.33 -17.94 3.51
N TYR A 222 9.05 -18.28 4.56
CA TYR A 222 8.61 -19.22 5.59
C TYR A 222 7.75 -18.53 6.64
N SER A 223 6.68 -19.22 7.08
CA SER A 223 5.81 -18.76 8.18
C SER A 223 6.20 -19.46 9.47
N LYS A 224 6.64 -18.69 10.48
CA LYS A 224 6.80 -19.21 11.84
C LYS A 224 5.51 -18.98 12.61
N ARG A 225 4.73 -20.03 12.80
CA ARG A 225 3.39 -19.98 13.39
C ARG A 225 3.37 -19.17 14.68
N GLY A 226 2.45 -18.21 14.80
CA GLY A 226 2.27 -17.35 15.97
C GLY A 226 3.35 -16.27 16.17
N ILE A 227 4.40 -16.21 15.34
CA ILE A 227 5.50 -15.27 15.50
C ILE A 227 5.60 -14.30 14.32
N GLY A 228 5.79 -14.80 13.09
CA GLY A 228 6.01 -13.94 11.94
C GLY A 228 6.55 -14.72 10.73
N TYR A 229 7.40 -14.06 9.95
CA TYR A 229 7.89 -14.53 8.66
C TYR A 229 9.40 -14.39 8.52
N ALA A 230 10.01 -15.23 7.70
CA ALA A 230 11.42 -15.19 7.38
C ALA A 230 11.67 -15.58 5.92
N LEU A 231 12.74 -15.07 5.30
CA LEU A 231 13.25 -15.63 4.06
C LEU A 231 14.11 -16.87 4.36
N ILE A 232 13.99 -17.90 3.52
CA ILE A 232 14.85 -19.08 3.58
C ILE A 232 15.85 -19.01 2.41
N LYS A 233 17.11 -19.33 2.67
CA LYS A 233 18.10 -19.58 1.61
C LYS A 233 17.97 -21.05 1.20
N ASP A 234 17.93 -21.27 -0.10
CA ASP A 234 18.22 -22.60 -0.68
C ASP A 234 19.65 -23.02 -0.34
#